data_ef00074d963fa3010f66a0c918e9fce5
#
_entry.id   ef00074d963fa3010f66a0c918e9fce5
#
_cell.length_a   1.000
_cell.length_b   1.000
_cell.length_c   1.000
_cell.angle_alpha   90.00
_cell.angle_beta   90.00
_cell.angle_gamma   90.00
#
_symmetry.space_group_name_H-M   'P 1'
#
loop_
_entity.id
_entity.type
_entity.pdbx_description
1 polymer ?
#
loop_
_entity_poly.entity_id
_entity_poly.type
_entity_poly.pdbx_seq_one_letter_code
_entity_poly.pdbx_strand_id
1 'polypeptide(L)'
;CGTVCINKQLTEIRLKDLTGFDGRCDALFFSKSKDTKLPDDPESLRLFRQEMLRLTAPYNEGEYDFIVVGGGVAGICAAIQAARLGLKVALINNRPVLGGNSSSEIRVPTDGDLFKNRYSKIGAIMREIDNGFAGVGNKDASTYRDDWRWKIVKNEKNISLFENMHVYAADMDGAVISGVKAINTNTLEIHHFRGQLFADCTGDASLGLLAGADHLYGRESRAQTGEPEAPEQPDGLTMGTSNQWYATLTDEASEFPIEEWMLKFTSDYHFELTKSVWNWETGFGNFHTVEDAERIRDHNFRAIYGNWAYLKTYMKDKYGKYKLAYLSYNAGKRESYRLIGDVLLTGIDVKNKVDYPDAIVTATWGIDLHYPDQRNSKYFPGEEFIAYAVHPDKRKDVYTFPYRCLYSRNIENLFMAGRNISVTHIALGTVRVQRTTGMMGEVIGLAAFLCSKNHCSPRQLYTNHLKELLDSVL
;
A
#
# COMPACT_ATOMS: atom_id res chain seq x y z
N CYS A 1 -7.72 -14.63 32.48
CA CYS A 1 -7.32 -13.52 33.37
C CYS A 1 -7.35 -14.00 34.81
N GLY A 2 -6.47 -13.51 35.68
CA GLY A 2 -6.33 -13.95 37.05
C GLY A 2 -5.64 -12.91 37.93
N THR A 3 -5.51 -13.24 39.21
CA THR A 3 -4.79 -12.40 40.18
C THR A 3 -3.35 -12.88 40.27
N VAL A 4 -2.40 -11.96 40.12
CA VAL A 4 -0.97 -12.22 40.31
C VAL A 4 -0.44 -11.41 41.48
N CYS A 5 0.44 -12.00 42.29
CA CYS A 5 1.10 -11.33 43.40
C CYS A 5 2.52 -10.93 42.92
N ILE A 6 2.76 -9.61 42.79
CA ILE A 6 4.06 -9.07 42.41
C ILE A 6 4.73 -8.54 43.66
N ASN A 7 5.77 -9.25 44.14
CA ASN A 7 6.50 -8.94 45.38
C ASN A 7 8.00 -8.63 45.10
N LYS A 8 8.36 -8.43 43.84
CA LYS A 8 9.73 -8.08 43.40
C LYS A 8 9.72 -6.75 42.71
N GLN A 9 10.83 -6.03 42.82
CA GLN A 9 11.02 -4.74 42.14
C GLN A 9 11.08 -4.88 40.61
N LEU A 10 11.56 -5.99 40.11
CA LEU A 10 11.58 -6.36 38.71
C LEU A 10 10.85 -7.68 38.50
N THR A 11 9.83 -7.67 37.63
CA THR A 11 9.02 -8.84 37.29
C THR A 11 8.99 -9.00 35.79
N GLU A 12 9.37 -10.16 35.30
CA GLU A 12 9.30 -10.52 33.89
C GLU A 12 7.92 -11.13 33.60
N ILE A 13 7.29 -10.66 32.52
CA ILE A 13 6.04 -11.22 32.00
C ILE A 13 6.35 -11.80 30.63
N ARG A 14 6.04 -13.07 30.44
CA ARG A 14 6.22 -13.77 29.18
C ARG A 14 4.88 -14.17 28.59
N LEU A 15 4.63 -13.75 27.36
CA LEU A 15 3.56 -14.28 26.54
C LEU A 15 4.08 -15.55 25.87
N LYS A 16 3.36 -16.65 26.03
CA LYS A 16 3.63 -17.90 25.34
C LYS A 16 2.43 -18.21 24.45
N ASP A 17 2.68 -18.27 23.15
CA ASP A 17 1.71 -18.81 22.21
C ASP A 17 1.61 -20.33 22.40
N LEU A 18 0.42 -20.81 22.76
CA LEU A 18 0.16 -22.25 22.96
C LEU A 18 -0.43 -22.91 21.71
N THR A 19 -0.81 -22.12 20.70
CA THR A 19 -1.38 -22.60 19.44
C THR A 19 -0.34 -22.79 18.35
N GLY A 20 0.83 -22.16 18.50
CA GLY A 20 1.96 -22.22 17.57
C GLY A 20 1.84 -21.28 16.39
N PHE A 21 0.66 -20.71 16.15
CA PHE A 21 0.44 -19.74 15.07
C PHE A 21 -0.79 -18.86 15.36
N ASP A 22 -0.75 -17.63 14.89
CA ASP A 22 -1.83 -16.64 14.98
C ASP A 22 -2.15 -16.16 16.41
N GLY A 23 -1.26 -16.42 17.37
CA GLY A 23 -1.33 -15.87 18.72
C GLY A 23 -1.00 -14.38 18.71
N ARG A 24 -1.98 -13.53 19.06
CA ARG A 24 -1.82 -12.07 19.10
C ARG A 24 -2.20 -11.52 20.45
N CYS A 25 -1.43 -10.51 20.88
CA CYS A 25 -1.74 -9.74 22.07
C CYS A 25 -1.47 -8.26 21.76
N ASP A 26 -2.50 -7.45 21.81
CA ASP A 26 -2.38 -5.99 21.62
C ASP A 26 -1.85 -5.32 22.88
N ALA A 27 -2.44 -5.65 24.06
CA ALA A 27 -2.06 -5.05 25.33
C ALA A 27 -2.33 -5.97 26.53
N LEU A 28 -1.57 -5.76 27.59
CA LEU A 28 -1.82 -6.36 28.92
C LEU A 28 -2.22 -5.24 29.87
N PHE A 29 -3.39 -5.39 30.48
CA PHE A 29 -3.88 -4.45 31.48
C PHE A 29 -3.74 -5.05 32.90
N PHE A 30 -3.10 -4.30 33.80
CA PHE A 30 -2.97 -4.65 35.20
C PHE A 30 -3.70 -3.62 36.07
N SER A 31 -4.57 -4.09 36.96
CA SER A 31 -5.25 -3.25 37.94
C SER A 31 -4.99 -3.75 39.36
N LYS A 32 -4.88 -2.83 40.31
CA LYS A 32 -4.85 -3.14 41.75
C LYS A 32 -6.25 -3.42 42.30
N SER A 33 -7.30 -3.03 41.56
CA SER A 33 -8.69 -3.30 41.93
C SER A 33 -9.25 -4.45 41.14
N LYS A 34 -9.93 -5.38 41.85
CA LYS A 34 -10.65 -6.49 41.20
C LYS A 34 -11.91 -6.03 40.46
N ASP A 35 -12.41 -4.84 40.80
CA ASP A 35 -13.67 -4.29 40.27
C ASP A 35 -13.46 -3.51 38.96
N THR A 36 -12.21 -3.27 38.55
CA THR A 36 -11.91 -2.60 37.32
C THR A 36 -12.23 -3.53 36.12
N LYS A 37 -13.24 -3.12 35.34
CA LYS A 37 -13.63 -3.79 34.10
C LYS A 37 -13.12 -3.00 32.89
N LEU A 38 -12.64 -3.71 31.88
CA LEU A 38 -12.37 -3.09 30.58
C LEU A 38 -13.69 -2.85 29.85
N PRO A 39 -13.86 -1.71 29.14
CA PRO A 39 -14.99 -1.52 28.24
C PRO A 39 -15.04 -2.59 27.15
N ASP A 40 -16.24 -2.99 26.76
CA ASP A 40 -16.45 -4.02 25.75
C ASP A 40 -16.57 -3.45 24.32
N ASP A 41 -16.90 -2.15 24.19
CA ASP A 41 -16.99 -1.51 22.88
C ASP A 41 -15.67 -0.78 22.49
N PRO A 42 -15.36 -0.73 21.18
CA PRO A 42 -14.08 -0.18 20.71
C PRO A 42 -13.85 1.29 21.08
N GLU A 43 -14.89 2.12 21.05
CA GLU A 43 -14.75 3.56 21.32
C GLU A 43 -14.50 3.82 22.81
N SER A 44 -15.29 3.21 23.70
CA SER A 44 -15.08 3.30 25.13
C SER A 44 -13.75 2.71 25.57
N LEU A 45 -13.30 1.62 24.91
CA LEU A 45 -11.99 1.03 25.16
C LEU A 45 -10.87 1.98 24.73
N ARG A 46 -11.02 2.67 23.60
CA ARG A 46 -10.08 3.69 23.12
C ARG A 46 -9.97 4.84 24.13
N LEU A 47 -11.08 5.37 24.58
CA LEU A 47 -11.12 6.45 25.59
C LEU A 47 -10.48 6.00 26.91
N PHE A 48 -10.83 4.80 27.38
CA PHE A 48 -10.22 4.20 28.57
C PHE A 48 -8.71 4.09 28.46
N ARG A 49 -8.19 3.62 27.29
CA ARG A 49 -6.73 3.54 27.04
C ARG A 49 -6.08 4.92 27.05
N GLN A 50 -6.71 5.93 26.45
CA GLN A 50 -6.21 7.31 26.46
C GLN A 50 -6.09 7.86 27.89
N GLU A 51 -7.11 7.64 28.72
CA GLU A 51 -7.11 8.03 30.13
C GLU A 51 -6.01 7.32 30.93
N MET A 52 -5.91 5.99 30.80
CA MET A 52 -4.92 5.18 31.49
C MET A 52 -3.48 5.52 31.09
N LEU A 53 -3.24 5.83 29.83
CA LEU A 53 -1.95 6.26 29.31
C LEU A 53 -1.68 7.75 29.55
N ARG A 54 -2.65 8.47 30.12
CA ARG A 54 -2.60 9.92 30.36
C ARG A 54 -2.31 10.71 29.10
N LEU A 55 -2.86 10.27 27.97
CA LEU A 55 -2.71 10.98 26.71
C LEU A 55 -3.46 12.31 26.80
N THR A 56 -2.78 13.38 26.47
CA THR A 56 -3.33 14.73 26.46
C THR A 56 -4.30 14.91 25.28
N ALA A 57 -4.93 16.10 25.22
CA ALA A 57 -5.69 16.50 24.03
C ALA A 57 -4.81 16.39 22.77
N PRO A 58 -5.42 16.22 21.58
CA PRO A 58 -4.67 16.07 20.34
C PRO A 58 -3.65 17.18 20.13
N TYR A 59 -2.43 16.82 19.70
CA TYR A 59 -1.43 17.79 19.29
C TYR A 59 -1.90 18.49 18.02
N ASN A 60 -1.89 19.81 18.02
CA ASN A 60 -2.18 20.60 16.82
C ASN A 60 -0.87 20.83 16.05
N GLU A 61 -0.73 20.15 14.91
CA GLU A 61 0.47 20.23 14.06
C GLU A 61 0.48 21.48 13.16
N GLY A 62 -0.58 22.29 13.25
CA GLY A 62 -0.68 23.54 12.50
C GLY A 62 -1.37 23.39 11.15
N GLU A 63 -1.15 24.38 10.29
CA GLU A 63 -1.75 24.47 8.97
C GLU A 63 -0.72 24.24 7.87
N TYR A 64 -1.15 23.56 6.81
CA TYR A 64 -0.36 23.21 5.65
C TYR A 64 -1.10 23.60 4.36
N ASP A 65 -0.35 23.95 3.34
CA ASP A 65 -0.93 24.17 1.99
C ASP A 65 -1.36 22.85 1.38
N PHE A 66 -0.56 21.79 1.63
CA PHE A 66 -0.80 20.47 1.07
C PHE A 66 -0.49 19.35 2.08
N ILE A 67 -1.44 18.48 2.33
CA ILE A 67 -1.30 17.30 3.20
C ILE A 67 -1.30 16.04 2.35
N VAL A 68 -0.20 15.31 2.37
CA VAL A 68 -0.02 14.04 1.64
C VAL A 68 -0.10 12.89 2.63
N VAL A 69 -1.10 12.05 2.51
CA VAL A 69 -1.28 10.84 3.33
C VAL A 69 -0.77 9.62 2.59
N GLY A 70 0.26 8.98 3.13
CA GLY A 70 0.94 7.83 2.57
C GLY A 70 2.35 8.17 2.03
N GLY A 71 3.38 7.62 2.68
CA GLY A 71 4.80 7.80 2.33
C GLY A 71 5.33 6.75 1.33
N GLY A 72 4.47 6.19 0.48
CA GLY A 72 4.87 5.38 -0.67
C GLY A 72 5.53 6.23 -1.76
N VAL A 73 5.98 5.60 -2.84
CA VAL A 73 6.67 6.28 -3.95
C VAL A 73 5.85 7.48 -4.48
N ALA A 74 4.54 7.30 -4.66
CA ALA A 74 3.65 8.37 -5.12
C ALA A 74 3.63 9.57 -4.15
N GLY A 75 3.45 9.30 -2.85
CA GLY A 75 3.39 10.35 -1.83
C GLY A 75 4.71 11.09 -1.63
N ILE A 76 5.85 10.38 -1.69
CA ILE A 76 7.16 11.01 -1.66
C ILE A 76 7.32 11.99 -2.83
N CYS A 77 6.99 11.54 -4.06
CA CYS A 77 7.08 12.38 -5.25
C CYS A 77 6.14 13.59 -5.18
N ALA A 78 4.90 13.40 -4.68
CA ALA A 78 3.94 14.49 -4.52
C ALA A 78 4.43 15.55 -3.51
N ALA A 79 4.91 15.09 -2.36
CA ALA A 79 5.40 15.98 -1.31
C ALA A 79 6.64 16.78 -1.76
N ILE A 80 7.62 16.12 -2.38
CA ILE A 80 8.85 16.78 -2.86
C ILE A 80 8.51 17.78 -3.97
N GLN A 81 7.67 17.41 -4.94
CA GLN A 81 7.31 18.30 -6.02
C GLN A 81 6.61 19.56 -5.51
N ALA A 82 5.63 19.42 -4.63
CA ALA A 82 4.90 20.54 -4.05
C ALA A 82 5.83 21.44 -3.20
N ALA A 83 6.69 20.84 -2.38
CA ALA A 83 7.61 21.55 -1.51
C ALA A 83 8.69 22.34 -2.29
N ARG A 84 9.24 21.77 -3.37
CA ARG A 84 10.21 22.46 -4.23
C ARG A 84 9.59 23.63 -4.99
N LEU A 85 8.28 23.61 -5.21
CA LEU A 85 7.53 24.74 -5.77
C LEU A 85 7.10 25.76 -4.72
N GLY A 86 7.38 25.52 -3.43
CA GLY A 86 7.22 26.49 -2.35
C GLY A 86 6.04 26.24 -1.41
N LEU A 87 5.25 25.18 -1.59
CA LEU A 87 4.17 24.86 -0.67
C LEU A 87 4.70 24.30 0.66
N LYS A 88 4.03 24.62 1.75
CA LYS A 88 4.23 24.01 3.06
C LYS A 88 3.49 22.66 3.09
N VAL A 89 4.23 21.56 3.17
CA VAL A 89 3.73 20.20 3.01
C VAL A 89 3.84 19.39 4.29
N ALA A 90 2.77 18.68 4.68
CA ALA A 90 2.84 17.58 5.63
C ALA A 90 2.84 16.25 4.86
N LEU A 91 3.87 15.43 5.06
CA LEU A 91 3.90 14.05 4.58
C LEU A 91 3.66 13.11 5.77
N ILE A 92 2.50 12.45 5.79
CA ILE A 92 2.06 11.59 6.89
C ILE A 92 2.20 10.13 6.46
N ASN A 93 3.04 9.37 7.15
CA ASN A 93 3.32 7.97 6.85
C ASN A 93 3.03 7.06 8.05
N ASN A 94 2.28 6.00 7.85
CA ASN A 94 1.90 5.06 8.93
C ASN A 94 3.00 4.05 9.29
N ARG A 95 4.18 4.14 8.68
CA ARG A 95 5.31 3.21 8.87
C ARG A 95 6.59 3.96 9.23
N PRO A 96 7.58 3.23 9.79
CA PRO A 96 8.89 3.82 10.13
C PRO A 96 9.78 4.06 8.90
N VAL A 97 9.43 3.54 7.73
CA VAL A 97 10.22 3.69 6.50
C VAL A 97 9.38 4.21 5.34
N LEU A 98 10.02 4.95 4.44
CA LEU A 98 9.42 5.48 3.22
C LEU A 98 9.58 4.52 2.04
N GLY A 99 8.70 4.64 1.04
CA GLY A 99 8.77 3.86 -0.20
C GLY A 99 7.63 2.86 -0.40
N GLY A 100 6.84 2.57 0.64
CA GLY A 100 5.69 1.66 0.54
C GLY A 100 6.13 0.26 0.06
N ASN A 101 5.51 -0.26 -1.00
CA ASN A 101 5.85 -1.58 -1.55
C ASN A 101 7.33 -1.70 -1.97
N SER A 102 8.00 -0.60 -2.34
CA SER A 102 9.42 -0.62 -2.72
C SER A 102 10.39 -0.35 -1.55
N SER A 103 9.91 -0.38 -0.32
CA SER A 103 10.74 -0.31 0.87
C SER A 103 11.39 -1.65 1.23
N SER A 104 12.36 -1.63 2.13
CA SER A 104 12.99 -2.85 2.66
C SER A 104 12.02 -3.73 3.47
N GLU A 105 10.90 -3.18 3.94
CA GLU A 105 9.87 -3.94 4.68
C GLU A 105 9.08 -4.90 3.77
N ILE A 106 8.83 -4.51 2.51
CA ILE A 106 7.95 -5.26 1.60
C ILE A 106 8.75 -5.89 0.46
N ARG A 107 9.77 -5.19 -0.05
CA ARG A 107 10.75 -5.68 -1.04
C ARG A 107 10.19 -6.00 -2.43
N VAL A 108 9.25 -5.20 -2.90
CA VAL A 108 8.80 -5.25 -4.30
C VAL A 108 9.71 -4.35 -5.14
N PRO A 109 10.27 -4.84 -6.25
CA PRO A 109 11.11 -4.01 -7.12
C PRO A 109 10.31 -2.90 -7.80
N THR A 110 10.98 -1.80 -8.15
CA THR A 110 10.36 -0.73 -8.95
C THR A 110 10.34 -1.13 -10.43
N ASP A 111 9.16 -1.06 -11.05
CA ASP A 111 8.93 -1.34 -12.45
C ASP A 111 8.40 -0.12 -13.21
N GLY A 112 8.41 -0.20 -14.55
CA GLY A 112 8.11 0.88 -15.47
C GLY A 112 9.39 1.41 -16.14
N ASP A 113 9.25 2.27 -17.15
CA ASP A 113 10.37 2.81 -17.93
C ASP A 113 10.31 4.34 -17.98
N LEU A 114 11.12 5.00 -17.13
CA LEU A 114 11.20 6.45 -17.05
C LEU A 114 11.82 7.11 -18.30
N PHE A 115 12.59 6.36 -19.10
CA PHE A 115 13.20 6.91 -20.31
C PHE A 115 12.20 7.09 -21.46
N LYS A 116 11.05 6.41 -21.38
CA LYS A 116 9.94 6.56 -22.33
C LYS A 116 8.91 7.62 -21.92
N ASN A 117 9.17 8.35 -20.84
CA ASN A 117 8.25 9.41 -20.43
C ASN A 117 8.13 10.51 -21.50
N ARG A 118 6.90 10.91 -21.77
CA ARG A 118 6.60 11.96 -22.78
C ARG A 118 6.71 13.38 -22.21
N TYR A 119 6.64 13.53 -20.90
CA TYR A 119 6.62 14.83 -20.22
C TYR A 119 7.99 15.12 -19.61
N SER A 120 8.73 16.06 -20.21
CA SER A 120 10.16 16.27 -19.89
C SER A 120 10.40 16.75 -18.46
N LYS A 121 9.44 17.45 -17.86
CA LYS A 121 9.54 17.98 -16.48
C LYS A 121 8.96 17.03 -15.42
N ILE A 122 8.43 15.88 -15.82
CA ILE A 122 7.92 14.85 -14.92
C ILE A 122 8.87 13.63 -14.92
N GLY A 123 9.00 12.94 -13.80
CA GLY A 123 9.85 11.78 -13.62
C GLY A 123 11.25 12.09 -13.10
N ALA A 124 11.59 13.34 -12.85
CA ALA A 124 12.87 13.73 -12.29
C ALA A 124 13.01 13.31 -10.81
N ILE A 125 11.98 13.57 -10.01
CA ILE A 125 11.96 13.18 -8.59
C ILE A 125 11.90 11.66 -8.48
N MET A 126 11.09 11.00 -9.32
CA MET A 126 11.03 9.54 -9.34
C MET A 126 12.42 8.94 -9.63
N ARG A 127 13.20 9.49 -10.57
CA ARG A 127 14.60 9.04 -10.82
C ARG A 127 15.50 9.26 -9.61
N GLU A 128 15.33 10.37 -8.90
CA GLU A 128 16.12 10.72 -7.71
C GLU A 128 15.90 9.72 -6.57
N ILE A 129 14.66 9.28 -6.35
CA ILE A 129 14.29 8.35 -5.28
C ILE A 129 14.29 6.88 -5.70
N ASP A 130 14.51 6.58 -6.98
CA ASP A 130 14.49 5.21 -7.52
C ASP A 130 15.64 4.38 -6.94
N ASN A 131 15.33 3.16 -6.57
CA ASN A 131 16.32 2.19 -6.11
C ASN A 131 16.82 1.26 -7.24
N GLY A 132 16.41 1.52 -8.49
CA GLY A 132 16.65 0.60 -9.59
C GLY A 132 15.84 -0.70 -9.47
N PHE A 133 16.15 -1.67 -10.30
CA PHE A 133 15.51 -2.99 -10.24
C PHE A 133 16.27 -3.90 -9.29
N ALA A 134 15.82 -3.99 -8.04
CA ALA A 134 16.44 -4.83 -7.02
C ALA A 134 16.21 -6.34 -7.21
N GLY A 135 15.29 -6.72 -8.11
CA GLY A 135 14.84 -8.11 -8.30
C GLY A 135 13.87 -8.59 -7.21
N VAL A 136 13.06 -9.58 -7.54
CA VAL A 136 12.13 -10.20 -6.58
C VAL A 136 12.92 -10.98 -5.53
N GLY A 137 12.58 -10.82 -4.25
CA GLY A 137 13.23 -11.52 -3.14
C GLY A 137 14.71 -11.20 -2.96
N ASN A 138 15.14 -9.97 -3.24
CA ASN A 138 16.52 -9.54 -3.01
C ASN A 138 16.86 -9.64 -1.51
N LYS A 139 18.00 -10.24 -1.21
CA LYS A 139 18.49 -10.47 0.17
C LYS A 139 19.02 -9.20 0.83
N ASP A 140 19.58 -8.29 0.03
CA ASP A 140 20.19 -7.07 0.56
C ASP A 140 19.13 -5.97 0.74
N ALA A 141 18.80 -5.67 1.99
CA ALA A 141 17.86 -4.62 2.35
C ALA A 141 18.32 -3.22 1.91
N SER A 142 19.64 -3.00 1.83
CA SER A 142 20.21 -1.69 1.44
C SER A 142 19.88 -1.30 0.00
N THR A 143 19.58 -2.29 -0.86
CA THR A 143 19.18 -2.04 -2.25
C THR A 143 17.86 -1.28 -2.38
N TYR A 144 17.03 -1.30 -1.33
CA TYR A 144 15.75 -0.57 -1.31
C TYR A 144 15.92 0.91 -0.96
N ARG A 145 17.10 1.32 -0.48
CA ARG A 145 17.49 2.71 -0.28
C ARG A 145 16.54 3.52 0.62
N ASP A 146 16.02 2.91 1.69
CA ASP A 146 15.10 3.59 2.63
C ASP A 146 15.74 4.83 3.24
N ASP A 147 17.00 4.73 3.72
CA ASP A 147 17.76 5.85 4.28
C ASP A 147 17.98 6.98 3.27
N TRP A 148 18.16 6.64 2.00
CA TRP A 148 18.33 7.62 0.94
C TRP A 148 17.06 8.42 0.70
N ARG A 149 15.91 7.74 0.58
CA ARG A 149 14.61 8.39 0.46
C ARG A 149 14.30 9.27 1.66
N TRP A 150 14.57 8.75 2.85
CA TRP A 150 14.40 9.52 4.09
C TRP A 150 15.25 10.79 4.08
N LYS A 151 16.55 10.72 3.70
CA LYS A 151 17.44 11.87 3.61
C LYS A 151 16.96 12.90 2.60
N ILE A 152 16.50 12.46 1.42
CA ILE A 152 15.94 13.38 0.41
C ILE A 152 14.77 14.15 1.01
N VAL A 153 13.77 13.45 1.57
CA VAL A 153 12.59 14.08 2.13
C VAL A 153 12.92 15.02 3.29
N LYS A 154 13.80 14.59 4.19
CA LYS A 154 14.22 15.42 5.35
C LYS A 154 15.04 16.66 4.99
N ASN A 155 15.68 16.65 3.84
CA ASN A 155 16.42 17.82 3.35
C ASN A 155 15.52 18.86 2.67
N GLU A 156 14.27 18.50 2.32
CA GLU A 156 13.31 19.46 1.77
C GLU A 156 12.76 20.36 2.88
N LYS A 157 13.13 21.64 2.85
CA LYS A 157 12.81 22.62 3.92
C LYS A 157 11.33 22.83 4.16
N ASN A 158 10.53 22.64 3.14
CA ASN A 158 9.08 22.84 3.17
C ASN A 158 8.30 21.57 3.48
N ILE A 159 8.97 20.43 3.78
CA ILE A 159 8.29 19.18 4.17
C ILE A 159 8.42 18.97 5.68
N SER A 160 7.29 18.82 6.35
CA SER A 160 7.22 18.21 7.68
C SER A 160 6.90 16.72 7.51
N LEU A 161 7.85 15.84 7.82
CA LEU A 161 7.67 14.38 7.74
C LEU A 161 7.20 13.83 9.08
N PHE A 162 6.08 13.11 9.07
CA PHE A 162 5.48 12.42 10.21
C PHE A 162 5.43 10.93 9.95
N GLU A 163 6.31 10.18 10.62
CA GLU A 163 6.42 8.72 10.51
C GLU A 163 5.65 8.04 11.65
N ASN A 164 5.24 6.79 11.45
CA ASN A 164 4.44 6.03 12.40
C ASN A 164 3.10 6.71 12.74
N MET A 165 2.55 7.48 11.82
CA MET A 165 1.29 8.23 11.97
C MET A 165 0.20 7.61 11.11
N HIS A 166 -0.74 6.92 11.71
CA HIS A 166 -1.90 6.34 11.04
C HIS A 166 -3.06 7.32 11.03
N VAL A 167 -3.42 7.83 9.86
CA VAL A 167 -4.61 8.68 9.67
C VAL A 167 -5.85 7.81 9.80
N TYR A 168 -6.73 8.17 10.75
CA TYR A 168 -7.92 7.38 11.08
C TYR A 168 -9.23 8.17 10.97
N ALA A 169 -9.17 9.50 10.79
CA ALA A 169 -10.35 10.35 10.61
C ALA A 169 -10.03 11.55 9.71
N ALA A 170 -11.04 12.00 8.98
CA ALA A 170 -11.04 13.25 8.23
C ALA A 170 -12.10 14.19 8.82
N ASP A 171 -11.76 15.46 9.00
CA ASP A 171 -12.70 16.50 9.39
C ASP A 171 -13.24 17.14 8.09
N MET A 172 -14.55 17.11 7.92
CA MET A 172 -15.22 17.54 6.70
C MET A 172 -16.02 18.83 6.90
N ASP A 173 -15.98 19.70 5.91
CA ASP A 173 -16.90 20.83 5.74
C ASP A 173 -17.62 20.65 4.41
N GLY A 174 -18.79 20.02 4.43
CA GLY A 174 -19.48 19.57 3.23
C GLY A 174 -18.62 18.59 2.42
N ALA A 175 -18.27 18.94 1.19
CA ALA A 175 -17.44 18.17 0.29
C ALA A 175 -15.95 18.53 0.37
N VAL A 176 -15.53 19.32 1.35
CA VAL A 176 -14.15 19.79 1.55
C VAL A 176 -13.55 19.17 2.79
N ILE A 177 -12.36 18.60 2.69
CA ILE A 177 -11.57 18.16 3.83
C ILE A 177 -10.95 19.41 4.47
N SER A 178 -11.20 19.65 5.77
CA SER A 178 -10.59 20.76 6.53
C SER A 178 -9.41 20.31 7.37
N GLY A 179 -9.31 19.02 7.68
CA GLY A 179 -8.22 18.44 8.46
C GLY A 179 -8.26 16.93 8.51
N VAL A 180 -7.18 16.35 9.07
CA VAL A 180 -7.11 14.91 9.36
C VAL A 180 -6.59 14.68 10.78
N LYS A 181 -7.01 13.57 11.38
CA LYS A 181 -6.50 13.10 12.67
C LYS A 181 -5.70 11.83 12.45
N ALA A 182 -4.51 11.80 13.02
CA ALA A 182 -3.64 10.63 12.99
C ALA A 182 -3.26 10.19 14.40
N ILE A 183 -3.09 8.90 14.58
CA ILE A 183 -2.55 8.31 15.80
C ILE A 183 -1.11 7.87 15.56
N ASN A 184 -0.21 8.24 16.48
CA ASN A 184 1.14 7.68 16.47
C ASN A 184 1.08 6.22 16.91
N THR A 185 1.49 5.30 16.05
CA THR A 185 1.39 3.86 16.30
C THR A 185 2.32 3.35 17.41
N ASN A 186 3.33 4.14 17.80
CA ASN A 186 4.26 3.79 18.87
C ASN A 186 3.84 4.37 20.23
N THR A 187 3.34 5.63 20.25
CA THR A 187 3.03 6.34 21.50
C THR A 187 1.52 6.42 21.79
N LEU A 188 0.69 6.13 20.77
CA LEU A 188 -0.77 6.28 20.78
C LEU A 188 -1.26 7.74 20.92
N GLU A 189 -0.37 8.71 20.82
CA GLU A 189 -0.72 10.13 20.82
C GLU A 189 -1.51 10.48 19.55
N ILE A 190 -2.47 11.39 19.70
CA ILE A 190 -3.31 11.86 18.61
C ILE A 190 -2.78 13.19 18.11
N HIS A 191 -2.65 13.31 16.80
CA HIS A 191 -2.19 14.50 16.11
C HIS A 191 -3.26 14.98 15.14
N HIS A 192 -3.46 16.29 15.09
CA HIS A 192 -4.43 16.93 14.22
C HIS A 192 -3.72 17.87 13.25
N PHE A 193 -3.97 17.69 11.97
CA PHE A 193 -3.40 18.44 10.86
C PHE A 193 -4.51 19.17 10.12
N ARG A 194 -4.34 20.47 9.89
CA ARG A 194 -5.24 21.28 9.05
C ARG A 194 -4.58 21.60 7.74
N GLY A 195 -5.35 21.66 6.66
CA GLY A 195 -4.79 21.94 5.34
C GLY A 195 -5.83 22.42 4.34
N GLN A 196 -5.31 22.95 3.22
CA GLN A 196 -6.14 23.46 2.12
C GLN A 196 -6.39 22.38 1.07
N LEU A 197 -5.35 21.64 0.70
CA LEU A 197 -5.37 20.57 -0.27
C LEU A 197 -4.86 19.27 0.31
N PHE A 198 -5.41 18.16 -0.13
CA PHE A 198 -5.10 16.83 0.38
C PHE A 198 -4.79 15.86 -0.75
N ALA A 199 -3.93 14.88 -0.49
CA ALA A 199 -3.68 13.78 -1.41
C ALA A 199 -3.77 12.44 -0.70
N ASP A 200 -4.54 11.52 -1.27
CA ASP A 200 -4.54 10.11 -0.89
C ASP A 200 -3.48 9.36 -1.71
N CYS A 201 -2.36 9.08 -1.06
CA CYS A 201 -1.24 8.27 -1.57
C CYS A 201 -1.07 6.97 -0.77
N THR A 202 -2.11 6.55 -0.03
CA THR A 202 -2.09 5.37 0.83
C THR A 202 -2.05 4.07 0.06
N GLY A 203 -2.48 4.11 -1.20
CA GLY A 203 -2.66 2.95 -2.07
C GLY A 203 -3.92 2.13 -1.74
N ASP A 204 -4.46 2.24 -0.53
CA ASP A 204 -5.69 1.59 -0.10
C ASP A 204 -6.90 2.56 -0.11
N ALA A 205 -6.72 3.78 -0.64
CA ALA A 205 -7.73 4.84 -0.65
C ALA A 205 -8.22 5.27 0.74
N SER A 206 -7.38 5.09 1.76
CA SER A 206 -7.79 5.26 3.16
C SER A 206 -8.31 6.65 3.48
N LEU A 207 -7.64 7.71 2.99
CA LEU A 207 -8.12 9.08 3.20
C LEU A 207 -9.42 9.36 2.44
N GLY A 208 -9.51 8.88 1.18
CA GLY A 208 -10.72 9.04 0.39
C GLY A 208 -11.93 8.38 1.03
N LEU A 209 -11.78 7.16 1.56
CA LEU A 209 -12.84 6.47 2.28
C LEU A 209 -13.26 7.21 3.55
N LEU A 210 -12.30 7.71 4.34
CA LEU A 210 -12.59 8.52 5.52
C LEU A 210 -13.31 9.83 5.20
N ALA A 211 -13.06 10.40 4.01
CA ALA A 211 -13.71 11.62 3.52
C ALA A 211 -15.05 11.36 2.81
N GLY A 212 -15.46 10.10 2.61
CA GLY A 212 -16.67 9.75 1.87
C GLY A 212 -16.54 9.91 0.36
N ALA A 213 -15.33 9.73 -0.18
CA ALA A 213 -15.11 9.75 -1.63
C ALA A 213 -15.75 8.53 -2.30
N ASP A 214 -16.30 8.76 -3.50
CA ASP A 214 -16.78 7.67 -4.35
C ASP A 214 -15.66 6.73 -4.73
N HIS A 215 -15.92 5.43 -4.66
CA HIS A 215 -14.89 4.41 -4.84
C HIS A 215 -15.42 3.13 -5.48
N LEU A 216 -14.49 2.29 -5.94
CA LEU A 216 -14.69 0.95 -6.47
C LEU A 216 -13.87 -0.07 -5.69
N TYR A 217 -14.32 -1.31 -5.65
CA TYR A 217 -13.59 -2.46 -5.10
C TYR A 217 -13.94 -3.72 -5.91
N GLY A 218 -12.94 -4.60 -6.12
CA GLY A 218 -13.13 -5.79 -6.94
C GLY A 218 -13.24 -5.49 -8.45
N ARG A 219 -13.93 -6.35 -9.19
CA ARG A 219 -14.08 -6.21 -10.65
C ARG A 219 -15.43 -5.62 -11.03
N GLU A 220 -15.39 -4.65 -11.92
CA GLU A 220 -16.58 -4.14 -12.60
C GLU A 220 -17.12 -5.18 -13.58
N SER A 221 -18.44 -5.15 -13.84
CA SER A 221 -19.04 -5.99 -14.89
C SER A 221 -18.80 -5.42 -16.28
N ARG A 222 -18.89 -6.29 -17.28
CA ARG A 222 -18.85 -5.88 -18.70
C ARG A 222 -19.92 -4.86 -19.03
N ALA A 223 -21.11 -4.97 -18.45
CA ALA A 223 -22.20 -4.02 -18.66
C ALA A 223 -21.86 -2.61 -18.12
N GLN A 224 -21.02 -2.50 -17.08
CA GLN A 224 -20.63 -1.23 -16.48
C GLN A 224 -19.53 -0.52 -17.28
N THR A 225 -18.57 -1.24 -17.84
CA THR A 225 -17.36 -0.67 -18.43
C THR A 225 -17.20 -0.93 -19.93
N GLY A 226 -17.95 -1.89 -20.47
CA GLY A 226 -17.82 -2.33 -21.86
C GLY A 226 -16.57 -3.19 -22.12
N GLU A 227 -15.73 -3.46 -21.11
CA GLU A 227 -14.46 -4.19 -21.25
C GLU A 227 -14.74 -5.68 -21.52
N PRO A 228 -14.22 -6.26 -22.65
CA PRO A 228 -14.51 -7.64 -23.03
C PRO A 228 -14.02 -8.67 -21.99
N GLU A 229 -12.96 -8.36 -21.27
CA GLU A 229 -12.35 -9.21 -20.25
C GLU A 229 -13.02 -9.10 -18.88
N ALA A 230 -13.90 -8.12 -18.70
CA ALA A 230 -14.66 -7.96 -17.46
C ALA A 230 -15.67 -9.11 -17.29
N PRO A 231 -15.97 -9.53 -16.04
CA PRO A 231 -16.98 -10.56 -15.79
C PRO A 231 -18.39 -10.08 -16.19
N GLU A 232 -19.32 -11.02 -16.33
CA GLU A 232 -20.73 -10.68 -16.63
C GLU A 232 -21.40 -9.91 -15.48
N GLN A 233 -21.06 -10.27 -14.22
CA GLN A 233 -21.52 -9.59 -13.02
C GLN A 233 -20.32 -9.06 -12.25
N PRO A 234 -20.45 -7.91 -11.56
CA PRO A 234 -19.37 -7.42 -10.72
C PRO A 234 -19.12 -8.37 -9.56
N ASP A 235 -17.87 -8.47 -9.10
CA ASP A 235 -17.48 -9.32 -7.99
C ASP A 235 -16.38 -8.68 -7.12
N GLY A 236 -16.09 -9.31 -5.98
CA GLY A 236 -15.07 -8.85 -5.03
C GLY A 236 -13.63 -9.31 -5.36
N LEU A 237 -13.39 -9.91 -6.55
CA LEU A 237 -12.06 -10.39 -6.89
C LEU A 237 -11.09 -9.24 -7.10
N THR A 238 -9.94 -9.33 -6.45
CA THR A 238 -8.80 -8.42 -6.61
C THR A 238 -7.55 -9.20 -6.98
N MET A 239 -6.55 -8.53 -7.53
CA MET A 239 -5.23 -9.15 -7.65
C MET A 239 -4.66 -9.46 -6.27
N GLY A 240 -3.98 -10.59 -6.13
CA GLY A 240 -3.50 -11.09 -4.84
C GLY A 240 -2.41 -10.26 -4.20
N THR A 241 -2.14 -10.58 -2.95
CA THR A 241 -1.16 -9.91 -2.08
C THR A 241 -0.04 -10.87 -1.72
N SER A 242 1.21 -10.40 -1.74
CA SER A 242 2.41 -11.22 -1.56
C SER A 242 3.21 -10.84 -0.33
N ASN A 243 3.79 -11.85 0.35
CA ASN A 243 4.87 -11.65 1.32
C ASN A 243 6.20 -12.15 0.72
N GLN A 244 7.22 -11.31 0.73
CA GLN A 244 8.54 -11.66 0.21
C GLN A 244 9.34 -12.45 1.23
N TRP A 245 10.10 -13.45 0.78
CA TRP A 245 10.91 -14.30 1.64
C TRP A 245 12.17 -14.81 0.93
N TYR A 246 13.18 -15.20 1.70
CA TYR A 246 14.32 -15.94 1.19
C TYR A 246 14.96 -16.82 2.25
N ALA A 247 15.67 -17.84 1.79
CA ALA A 247 16.52 -18.70 2.59
C ALA A 247 17.99 -18.50 2.23
N THR A 248 18.87 -18.73 3.19
CA THR A 248 20.33 -18.68 3.01
C THR A 248 20.94 -20.04 3.24
N LEU A 249 21.96 -20.36 2.46
CA LEU A 249 22.81 -21.53 2.69
C LEU A 249 23.65 -21.30 3.94
N THR A 250 23.77 -22.31 4.79
CA THR A 250 24.57 -22.32 6.04
C THR A 250 25.51 -23.50 6.05
N ASP A 251 26.55 -23.46 6.89
CA ASP A 251 27.53 -24.54 6.98
C ASP A 251 26.93 -25.81 7.59
N GLU A 252 26.00 -25.64 8.52
CA GLU A 252 25.35 -26.72 9.25
C GLU A 252 23.92 -26.98 8.76
N ALA A 253 23.51 -28.24 8.80
CA ALA A 253 22.12 -28.61 8.58
C ALA A 253 21.24 -28.13 9.73
N SER A 254 20.00 -27.82 9.42
CA SER A 254 18.98 -27.43 10.41
C SER A 254 17.67 -28.12 10.11
N GLU A 255 16.90 -28.34 11.16
CA GLU A 255 15.55 -28.87 11.05
C GLU A 255 14.54 -27.71 10.93
N PHE A 256 13.35 -28.04 10.42
CA PHE A 256 12.18 -27.17 10.40
C PHE A 256 10.95 -28.04 10.66
N PRO A 257 10.14 -27.74 11.69
CA PRO A 257 9.02 -28.61 12.06
C PRO A 257 7.89 -28.55 11.02
N ILE A 258 7.10 -29.62 10.96
CA ILE A 258 5.80 -29.63 10.31
C ILE A 258 4.74 -29.42 11.38
N GLU A 259 3.96 -28.35 11.25
CA GLU A 259 2.90 -27.98 12.20
C GLU A 259 1.52 -28.12 11.55
N GLU A 260 0.49 -28.34 12.36
CA GLU A 260 -0.87 -28.59 11.88
C GLU A 260 -1.49 -27.38 11.16
N TRP A 261 -1.12 -26.16 11.57
CA TRP A 261 -1.63 -24.93 10.97
C TRP A 261 -1.03 -24.62 9.59
N MET A 262 0.05 -25.25 9.19
CA MET A 262 0.69 -25.06 7.89
C MET A 262 -0.17 -25.66 6.75
N LEU A 263 -0.10 -25.08 5.55
CA LEU A 263 -0.61 -25.74 4.36
C LEU A 263 0.20 -27.02 4.07
N LYS A 264 -0.50 -28.12 3.74
CA LYS A 264 0.13 -29.45 3.60
C LYS A 264 0.52 -29.71 2.16
N PHE A 265 1.80 -29.66 1.89
CA PHE A 265 2.40 -29.96 0.59
C PHE A 265 2.70 -31.47 0.46
N THR A 266 2.74 -31.94 -0.79
CA THR A 266 2.94 -33.36 -1.15
C THR A 266 4.01 -33.52 -2.22
N SER A 267 4.40 -34.78 -2.53
CA SER A 267 5.30 -35.06 -3.65
C SER A 267 4.78 -34.55 -4.98
N ASP A 268 3.46 -34.51 -5.17
CA ASP A 268 2.82 -34.12 -6.42
C ASP A 268 2.66 -32.60 -6.55
N TYR A 269 2.72 -31.87 -5.42
CA TYR A 269 2.56 -30.43 -5.38
C TYR A 269 3.41 -29.80 -4.29
N HIS A 270 4.55 -29.28 -4.67
CA HIS A 270 5.50 -28.49 -3.87
C HIS A 270 6.34 -27.60 -4.80
N PHE A 271 7.10 -26.68 -4.22
CA PHE A 271 7.90 -25.73 -4.97
C PHE A 271 9.34 -25.72 -4.46
N GLU A 272 10.28 -26.09 -5.32
CA GLU A 272 11.70 -26.14 -5.02
C GLU A 272 12.36 -24.75 -5.11
N LEU A 273 12.04 -23.89 -4.15
CA LEU A 273 12.45 -22.50 -4.09
C LEU A 273 13.27 -22.20 -2.84
N THR A 274 14.21 -21.26 -2.94
CA THR A 274 14.96 -20.69 -1.82
C THR A 274 14.68 -19.20 -1.62
N LYS A 275 13.79 -18.63 -2.43
CA LYS A 275 13.32 -17.25 -2.32
C LYS A 275 11.96 -17.11 -2.97
N SER A 276 11.26 -16.05 -2.60
CA SER A 276 9.98 -15.69 -3.20
C SER A 276 10.08 -15.44 -4.70
N VAL A 277 9.00 -15.72 -5.36
CA VAL A 277 8.73 -15.39 -6.78
C VAL A 277 7.46 -14.55 -6.85
N TRP A 278 7.25 -13.90 -7.98
CA TRP A 278 6.18 -12.90 -8.14
C TRP A 278 4.76 -13.47 -7.97
N ASN A 279 4.57 -14.75 -8.23
CA ASN A 279 3.24 -15.38 -8.30
C ASN A 279 2.76 -16.05 -6.99
N TRP A 280 3.49 -15.88 -5.89
CA TRP A 280 2.98 -16.30 -4.58
C TRP A 280 2.11 -15.20 -4.01
N GLU A 281 0.79 -15.39 -4.11
CA GLU A 281 -0.22 -14.40 -3.82
C GLU A 281 -1.44 -15.00 -3.15
N THR A 282 -2.04 -14.29 -2.21
CA THR A 282 -3.27 -14.67 -1.51
C THR A 282 -4.29 -13.53 -1.56
N GLY A 283 -5.55 -13.86 -1.40
CA GLY A 283 -6.67 -12.93 -1.33
C GLY A 283 -7.71 -13.21 -2.40
N PHE A 284 -7.49 -12.80 -3.62
CA PHE A 284 -8.27 -13.10 -4.84
C PHE A 284 -9.81 -12.98 -4.73
N GLY A 285 -10.35 -12.39 -3.67
CA GLY A 285 -11.79 -12.36 -3.40
C GLY A 285 -12.25 -13.31 -2.29
N ASN A 286 -11.41 -14.25 -1.84
CA ASN A 286 -11.68 -15.05 -0.64
C ASN A 286 -11.51 -14.22 0.64
N PHE A 287 -10.64 -13.21 0.57
CA PHE A 287 -10.37 -12.25 1.65
C PHE A 287 -10.42 -10.83 1.11
N HIS A 288 -10.97 -9.92 1.90
CA HIS A 288 -10.95 -8.50 1.58
C HIS A 288 -9.56 -7.91 1.81
N THR A 289 -8.94 -7.30 0.77
CA THR A 289 -7.53 -6.89 0.79
C THR A 289 -7.17 -5.83 1.84
N VAL A 290 -8.14 -5.12 2.38
CA VAL A 290 -7.95 -4.12 3.44
C VAL A 290 -8.40 -4.67 4.79
N GLU A 291 -9.64 -5.14 4.89
CA GLU A 291 -10.24 -5.60 6.16
C GLU A 291 -9.61 -6.90 6.67
N ASP A 292 -9.28 -7.82 5.76
CA ASP A 292 -8.64 -9.10 6.07
C ASP A 292 -7.11 -9.09 5.84
N ALA A 293 -6.47 -7.91 5.81
CA ALA A 293 -5.05 -7.80 5.45
C ALA A 293 -4.14 -8.68 6.33
N GLU A 294 -4.45 -8.83 7.61
CA GLU A 294 -3.70 -9.71 8.50
C GLU A 294 -3.96 -11.20 8.22
N ARG A 295 -5.21 -11.57 7.91
CA ARG A 295 -5.55 -12.95 7.53
C ARG A 295 -4.87 -13.35 6.22
N ILE A 296 -4.77 -12.42 5.26
CA ILE A 296 -4.04 -12.62 4.00
C ILE A 296 -2.55 -12.87 4.28
N ARG A 297 -1.93 -12.06 5.14
CA ARG A 297 -0.54 -12.26 5.55
C ARG A 297 -0.34 -13.63 6.20
N ASP A 298 -1.21 -13.98 7.13
CA ASP A 298 -1.12 -15.24 7.86
C ASP A 298 -1.29 -16.43 6.92
N HIS A 299 -2.19 -16.32 5.95
CA HIS A 299 -2.36 -17.35 4.94
C HIS A 299 -1.11 -17.49 4.06
N ASN A 300 -0.49 -16.39 3.63
CA ASN A 300 0.80 -16.43 2.93
C ASN A 300 1.88 -17.13 3.80
N PHE A 301 1.92 -16.86 5.10
CA PHE A 301 2.85 -17.51 6.01
C PHE A 301 2.60 -19.01 6.10
N ARG A 302 1.33 -19.44 6.20
CA ARG A 302 0.95 -20.86 6.19
C ARG A 302 1.44 -21.57 4.94
N ALA A 303 1.33 -20.94 3.77
CA ALA A 303 1.81 -21.47 2.50
C ALA A 303 3.36 -21.54 2.46
N ILE A 304 4.04 -20.45 2.83
CA ILE A 304 5.50 -20.36 2.80
C ILE A 304 6.12 -21.38 3.77
N TYR A 305 5.65 -21.41 5.02
CA TYR A 305 6.16 -22.32 6.03
C TYR A 305 5.82 -23.78 5.69
N GLY A 306 4.63 -24.05 5.16
CA GLY A 306 4.24 -25.40 4.75
C GLY A 306 5.13 -25.96 3.65
N ASN A 307 5.36 -25.19 2.59
CA ASN A 307 6.27 -25.59 1.53
C ASN A 307 7.72 -25.74 2.05
N TRP A 308 8.16 -24.80 2.90
CA TRP A 308 9.49 -24.88 3.47
C TRP A 308 9.68 -26.10 4.38
N ALA A 309 8.69 -26.42 5.21
CA ALA A 309 8.68 -27.62 6.07
C ALA A 309 8.75 -28.91 5.22
N TYR A 310 7.99 -28.96 4.09
CA TYR A 310 8.07 -30.07 3.14
C TYR A 310 9.49 -30.24 2.58
N LEU A 311 10.13 -29.18 2.09
CA LEU A 311 11.49 -29.22 1.54
C LEU A 311 12.52 -29.66 2.60
N LYS A 312 12.42 -29.16 3.82
CA LYS A 312 13.31 -29.48 4.93
C LYS A 312 13.16 -30.92 5.41
N THR A 313 11.96 -31.50 5.30
CA THR A 313 11.66 -32.85 5.78
C THR A 313 11.94 -33.91 4.72
N TYR A 314 11.47 -33.71 3.51
CA TYR A 314 11.48 -34.74 2.46
C TYR A 314 12.59 -34.56 1.41
N MET A 315 13.23 -33.38 1.38
CA MET A 315 14.31 -33.07 0.44
C MET A 315 15.59 -32.61 1.16
N LYS A 316 15.93 -33.30 2.25
CA LYS A 316 17.04 -32.96 3.17
C LYS A 316 18.39 -32.85 2.46
N ASP A 317 18.66 -33.71 1.49
CA ASP A 317 19.94 -33.72 0.74
C ASP A 317 20.16 -32.38 0.03
N LYS A 318 19.12 -31.74 -0.47
CA LYS A 318 19.18 -30.47 -1.19
C LYS A 318 19.00 -29.27 -0.29
N TYR A 319 18.04 -29.33 0.65
CA TYR A 319 17.62 -28.17 1.44
C TYR A 319 18.05 -28.21 2.93
N GLY A 320 18.69 -29.30 3.37
CA GLY A 320 19.06 -29.48 4.78
C GLY A 320 19.91 -28.35 5.35
N LYS A 321 20.85 -27.82 4.56
CA LYS A 321 21.72 -26.70 4.95
C LYS A 321 21.12 -25.30 4.71
N TYR A 322 19.92 -25.18 4.17
CA TYR A 322 19.28 -23.87 4.04
C TYR A 322 18.50 -23.50 5.31
N LYS A 323 18.54 -22.24 5.69
CA LYS A 323 17.69 -21.65 6.74
C LYS A 323 16.84 -20.54 6.15
N LEU A 324 15.55 -20.51 6.51
CA LEU A 324 14.67 -19.37 6.22
C LEU A 324 15.22 -18.16 6.98
N ALA A 325 15.70 -17.17 6.25
CA ALA A 325 16.45 -16.05 6.80
C ALA A 325 15.64 -14.76 6.87
N TYR A 326 14.60 -14.64 6.03
CA TYR A 326 13.73 -13.49 6.01
C TYR A 326 12.35 -13.87 5.50
N LEU A 327 11.34 -13.29 6.10
CA LEU A 327 9.96 -13.28 5.67
C LEU A 327 9.39 -11.90 5.98
N SER A 328 8.91 -11.18 4.96
CA SER A 328 8.32 -9.86 5.17
C SER A 328 7.05 -9.97 6.00
N TYR A 329 6.98 -9.23 7.10
CA TYR A 329 5.78 -9.17 7.92
C TYR A 329 4.66 -8.40 7.19
N ASN A 330 5.03 -7.30 6.54
CA ASN A 330 4.13 -6.48 5.74
C ASN A 330 3.99 -7.06 4.34
N ALA A 331 2.74 -7.22 3.89
CA ALA A 331 2.44 -7.78 2.57
C ALA A 331 2.37 -6.70 1.50
N GLY A 332 2.88 -7.00 0.31
CA GLY A 332 2.81 -6.14 -0.86
C GLY A 332 1.49 -6.32 -1.59
N LYS A 333 0.64 -5.31 -1.54
CA LYS A 333 -0.67 -5.29 -2.22
C LYS A 333 -0.53 -4.81 -3.66
N ARG A 334 -1.25 -5.45 -4.58
CA ARG A 334 -1.37 -5.02 -5.97
C ARG A 334 -2.61 -4.20 -6.21
N GLU A 335 -3.68 -4.51 -5.50
CA GLU A 335 -4.99 -3.91 -5.66
C GLU A 335 -5.70 -3.79 -4.30
N SER A 336 -6.59 -2.79 -4.19
CA SER A 336 -7.55 -2.59 -3.12
C SER A 336 -8.64 -1.63 -3.62
N TYR A 337 -9.11 -0.70 -2.79
CA TYR A 337 -10.03 0.34 -3.22
C TYR A 337 -9.41 1.28 -4.26
N ARG A 338 -10.23 1.75 -5.20
CA ARG A 338 -9.92 2.76 -6.22
C ARG A 338 -10.93 3.90 -6.10
N LEU A 339 -10.45 5.12 -5.97
CA LEU A 339 -11.30 6.31 -5.90
C LEU A 339 -11.78 6.68 -7.30
N ILE A 340 -12.95 7.33 -7.40
CA ILE A 340 -13.51 7.74 -8.69
C ILE A 340 -13.23 9.22 -8.91
N GLY A 341 -12.60 9.51 -10.05
CA GLY A 341 -12.38 10.84 -10.60
C GLY A 341 -13.46 11.22 -11.63
N ASP A 342 -13.24 12.32 -12.34
CA ASP A 342 -14.13 12.73 -13.43
C ASP A 342 -13.97 11.86 -14.70
N VAL A 343 -12.88 11.09 -14.79
CA VAL A 343 -12.66 10.03 -15.78
C VAL A 343 -12.34 8.75 -15.06
N LEU A 344 -13.04 7.67 -15.40
CA LEU A 344 -12.69 6.31 -15.04
C LEU A 344 -11.91 5.70 -16.23
N LEU A 345 -10.60 5.57 -16.10
CA LEU A 345 -9.75 4.98 -17.14
C LEU A 345 -10.06 3.49 -17.28
N THR A 346 -10.33 3.04 -18.50
CA THR A 346 -10.65 1.63 -18.79
C THR A 346 -9.51 0.93 -19.54
N GLY A 347 -9.49 -0.41 -19.52
CA GLY A 347 -8.58 -1.19 -20.37
C GLY A 347 -8.82 -0.99 -21.87
N ILE A 348 -10.03 -0.57 -22.26
CA ILE A 348 -10.35 -0.20 -23.66
C ILE A 348 -9.60 1.08 -24.03
N ASP A 349 -9.61 2.09 -23.16
CA ASP A 349 -8.88 3.36 -23.39
C ASP A 349 -7.37 3.08 -23.55
N VAL A 350 -6.83 2.23 -22.72
CA VAL A 350 -5.43 1.81 -22.76
C VAL A 350 -5.10 1.11 -24.08
N LYS A 351 -5.90 0.12 -24.50
CA LYS A 351 -5.70 -0.64 -25.74
C LYS A 351 -5.81 0.23 -26.97
N ASN A 352 -6.75 1.17 -26.96
CA ASN A 352 -6.99 2.08 -28.07
C ASN A 352 -6.07 3.32 -28.03
N LYS A 353 -5.29 3.50 -26.96
CA LYS A 353 -4.45 4.69 -26.72
C LYS A 353 -5.24 5.97 -26.90
N VAL A 354 -6.40 6.05 -26.23
CA VAL A 354 -7.28 7.20 -26.31
C VAL A 354 -6.52 8.48 -25.98
N ASP A 355 -6.55 9.44 -26.89
CA ASP A 355 -5.89 10.73 -26.72
C ASP A 355 -6.81 11.67 -25.93
N TYR A 356 -6.51 11.83 -24.66
CA TYR A 356 -7.25 12.73 -23.78
C TYR A 356 -6.67 14.15 -23.86
N PRO A 357 -7.51 15.20 -23.88
CA PRO A 357 -7.03 16.60 -23.93
C PRO A 357 -6.23 17.01 -22.71
N ASP A 358 -6.37 16.29 -21.60
CA ASP A 358 -5.68 16.48 -20.33
C ASP A 358 -4.74 15.31 -20.01
N ALA A 359 -4.24 14.59 -21.02
CA ALA A 359 -3.25 13.54 -20.86
C ALA A 359 -1.97 14.13 -20.25
N ILE A 360 -1.49 13.54 -19.13
CA ILE A 360 -0.43 14.16 -18.33
C ILE A 360 0.53 13.16 -17.68
N VAL A 361 0.15 11.89 -17.54
CA VAL A 361 1.01 10.84 -17.00
C VAL A 361 1.28 9.82 -18.07
N THR A 362 2.54 9.40 -18.17
CA THR A 362 2.95 8.34 -19.10
C THR A 362 2.97 6.99 -18.39
N ALA A 363 2.32 5.99 -18.96
CA ALA A 363 2.46 4.60 -18.58
C ALA A 363 3.24 3.82 -19.65
N THR A 364 4.08 2.90 -19.20
CA THR A 364 5.01 2.12 -20.05
C THR A 364 4.92 0.63 -19.79
N TRP A 365 3.84 0.19 -19.16
CA TRP A 365 3.61 -1.20 -18.80
C TRP A 365 2.40 -1.77 -19.57
N GLY A 366 2.40 -3.07 -19.89
CA GLY A 366 1.23 -3.73 -20.44
C GLY A 366 0.16 -3.98 -19.37
N ILE A 367 -1.05 -4.33 -19.78
CA ILE A 367 -2.08 -4.78 -18.85
C ILE A 367 -1.64 -6.13 -18.28
N ASP A 368 -1.39 -6.19 -16.98
CA ASP A 368 -0.89 -7.33 -16.25
C ASP A 368 -1.82 -7.63 -15.07
N LEU A 369 -2.69 -8.63 -15.26
CA LEU A 369 -3.71 -9.05 -14.31
C LEU A 369 -3.32 -10.38 -13.69
N HIS A 370 -3.60 -10.55 -12.41
CA HIS A 370 -3.27 -11.75 -11.66
C HIS A 370 -4.54 -12.43 -11.13
N TYR A 371 -4.70 -13.69 -11.49
CA TYR A 371 -5.86 -14.49 -11.09
C TYR A 371 -5.39 -15.77 -10.37
N PRO A 372 -6.27 -16.43 -9.56
CA PRO A 372 -5.94 -17.71 -8.95
C PRO A 372 -5.54 -18.76 -9.98
N ASP A 373 -4.44 -19.46 -9.74
CA ASP A 373 -3.95 -20.54 -10.60
C ASP A 373 -4.84 -21.78 -10.44
N GLN A 374 -5.37 -22.32 -11.55
CA GLN A 374 -6.30 -23.46 -11.54
C GLN A 374 -5.69 -24.74 -10.96
N ARG A 375 -4.38 -24.98 -11.18
CA ARG A 375 -3.71 -26.13 -10.60
C ARG A 375 -3.58 -25.95 -9.09
N ASN A 376 -3.29 -24.74 -8.63
CA ASN A 376 -3.24 -24.41 -7.21
C ASN A 376 -4.62 -24.60 -6.55
N SER A 377 -5.69 -24.12 -7.17
CA SER A 377 -7.07 -24.30 -6.69
C SER A 377 -7.46 -25.79 -6.58
N LYS A 378 -6.92 -26.66 -7.44
CA LYS A 378 -7.16 -28.10 -7.35
C LYS A 378 -6.54 -28.72 -6.09
N TYR A 379 -5.33 -28.30 -5.70
CA TYR A 379 -4.63 -28.85 -4.52
C TYR A 379 -5.02 -28.15 -3.22
N PHE A 380 -5.40 -26.87 -3.29
CA PHE A 380 -5.74 -26.01 -2.15
C PHE A 380 -7.04 -25.25 -2.43
N PRO A 381 -8.20 -25.96 -2.56
CA PRO A 381 -9.48 -25.32 -2.88
C PRO A 381 -9.92 -24.38 -1.76
N GLY A 382 -10.12 -23.09 -2.10
CA GLY A 382 -10.46 -22.03 -1.13
C GLY A 382 -9.28 -21.49 -0.31
N GLU A 383 -8.10 -22.06 -0.50
CA GLU A 383 -6.84 -21.64 0.13
C GLU A 383 -5.76 -21.36 -0.92
N GLU A 384 -6.14 -20.74 -2.04
CA GLU A 384 -5.24 -20.42 -3.14
C GLU A 384 -4.16 -19.41 -2.71
N PHE A 385 -2.92 -19.70 -3.11
CA PHE A 385 -1.76 -18.84 -2.85
C PHE A 385 -0.83 -18.69 -4.05
N ILE A 386 -1.24 -19.16 -5.21
CA ILE A 386 -0.51 -19.00 -6.48
C ILE A 386 -1.38 -18.27 -7.49
N ALA A 387 -0.79 -17.26 -8.12
CA ALA A 387 -1.39 -16.55 -9.25
C ALA A 387 -0.84 -17.02 -10.58
N TYR A 388 -1.66 -16.91 -11.61
CA TYR A 388 -1.20 -16.85 -13.00
C TYR A 388 -1.45 -15.45 -13.57
N ALA A 389 -0.53 -14.99 -14.43
CA ALA A 389 -0.66 -13.69 -15.06
C ALA A 389 -1.47 -13.79 -16.36
N VAL A 390 -2.39 -12.85 -16.54
CA VAL A 390 -3.14 -12.66 -17.77
C VAL A 390 -2.80 -11.30 -18.35
N HIS A 391 -2.40 -11.31 -19.62
CA HIS A 391 -2.01 -10.10 -20.34
C HIS A 391 -2.97 -9.85 -21.51
N PRO A 392 -4.11 -9.18 -21.30
CA PRO A 392 -5.04 -8.84 -22.38
C PRO A 392 -4.40 -7.94 -23.45
N ASP A 393 -3.40 -7.16 -23.03
CA ASP A 393 -2.52 -6.43 -23.92
C ASP A 393 -1.05 -6.62 -23.49
N LYS A 394 -0.29 -7.39 -24.25
CA LYS A 394 1.13 -7.65 -23.99
C LYS A 394 2.05 -6.51 -24.43
N ARG A 395 1.52 -5.51 -25.13
CA ARG A 395 2.31 -4.39 -25.62
C ARG A 395 2.75 -3.55 -24.43
N LYS A 396 4.04 -3.36 -24.28
CA LYS A 396 4.63 -2.36 -23.39
C LYS A 396 4.75 -1.03 -24.12
N ASP A 397 3.70 -0.68 -24.82
CA ASP A 397 3.63 0.56 -25.57
C ASP A 397 3.39 1.73 -24.64
N VAL A 398 4.00 2.83 -24.97
CA VAL A 398 3.77 4.10 -24.28
C VAL A 398 2.37 4.60 -24.58
N TYR A 399 1.60 4.89 -23.56
CA TYR A 399 0.38 5.64 -23.64
C TYR A 399 0.31 6.67 -22.50
N THR A 400 -0.57 7.62 -22.62
CA THR A 400 -0.77 8.66 -21.62
C THR A 400 -2.21 8.64 -21.12
N PHE A 401 -2.42 8.98 -19.86
CA PHE A 401 -3.75 9.03 -19.28
C PHE A 401 -4.03 10.38 -18.60
N PRO A 402 -5.31 10.71 -18.40
CA PRO A 402 -5.71 12.08 -18.11
C PRO A 402 -5.52 12.48 -16.65
N TYR A 403 -5.34 13.77 -16.42
CA TYR A 403 -5.32 14.41 -15.11
C TYR A 403 -6.60 14.14 -14.31
N ARG A 404 -7.76 14.06 -14.99
CA ARG A 404 -9.06 13.77 -14.39
C ARG A 404 -9.17 12.41 -13.68
N CYS A 405 -8.18 11.54 -13.83
CA CYS A 405 -8.06 10.32 -13.03
C CYS A 405 -7.36 10.53 -11.68
N LEU A 406 -6.83 11.73 -11.40
CA LEU A 406 -5.93 11.99 -10.27
C LEU A 406 -6.55 12.90 -9.20
N TYR A 407 -7.85 13.16 -9.25
CA TYR A 407 -8.60 13.84 -8.20
C TYR A 407 -9.99 13.24 -8.03
N SER A 408 -10.56 13.39 -6.82
CA SER A 408 -11.89 12.87 -6.49
C SER A 408 -13.00 13.66 -7.21
N ARG A 409 -14.01 12.93 -7.69
CA ARG A 409 -15.17 13.57 -8.35
C ARG A 409 -16.13 14.24 -7.38
N ASN A 410 -16.16 13.85 -6.11
CA ASN A 410 -17.12 14.33 -5.11
C ASN A 410 -16.49 14.98 -3.88
N ILE A 411 -15.15 14.86 -3.68
CA ILE A 411 -14.42 15.59 -2.64
C ILE A 411 -13.57 16.67 -3.32
N GLU A 412 -13.91 17.93 -3.05
CA GLU A 412 -13.46 19.06 -3.88
C GLU A 412 -11.95 19.33 -3.84
N ASN A 413 -11.28 19.05 -2.72
CA ASN A 413 -9.88 19.36 -2.49
C ASN A 413 -9.00 18.10 -2.31
N LEU A 414 -9.46 16.95 -2.82
CA LEU A 414 -8.76 15.67 -2.69
C LEU A 414 -8.14 15.23 -4.02
N PHE A 415 -6.82 15.16 -4.05
CA PHE A 415 -6.03 14.47 -5.06
C PHE A 415 -5.84 13.00 -4.70
N MET A 416 -5.44 12.19 -5.69
CA MET A 416 -5.08 10.79 -5.50
C MET A 416 -3.94 10.40 -6.44
N ALA A 417 -2.98 9.62 -5.92
CA ALA A 417 -1.88 9.08 -6.70
C ALA A 417 -1.45 7.72 -6.14
N GLY A 418 -1.20 6.79 -7.03
CA GLY A 418 -0.86 5.41 -6.67
C GLY A 418 -1.80 4.41 -7.35
N ARG A 419 -1.98 3.24 -6.75
CA ARG A 419 -2.89 2.22 -7.27
C ARG A 419 -4.37 2.51 -6.99
N ASN A 420 -4.67 3.53 -6.20
CA ASN A 420 -6.01 3.96 -5.80
C ASN A 420 -6.60 5.09 -6.65
N ILE A 421 -6.04 5.38 -7.81
CA ILE A 421 -6.58 6.37 -8.75
C ILE A 421 -7.83 5.86 -9.47
N SER A 422 -8.47 6.72 -10.27
CA SER A 422 -9.71 6.41 -10.99
C SER A 422 -9.47 5.53 -12.21
N VAL A 423 -9.51 4.22 -11.99
CA VAL A 423 -9.29 3.20 -13.03
C VAL A 423 -10.15 1.97 -12.78
N THR A 424 -10.50 1.22 -13.84
CA THR A 424 -11.10 -0.11 -13.72
C THR A 424 -10.07 -1.13 -13.22
N HIS A 425 -10.55 -2.29 -12.74
CA HIS A 425 -9.69 -3.43 -12.41
C HIS A 425 -8.70 -3.77 -13.54
N ILE A 426 -9.17 -3.76 -14.78
CA ILE A 426 -8.36 -4.09 -15.96
C ILE A 426 -7.30 -3.01 -16.21
N ALA A 427 -7.70 -1.74 -16.24
CA ALA A 427 -6.75 -0.64 -16.45
C ALA A 427 -5.72 -0.51 -15.31
N LEU A 428 -6.08 -0.90 -14.09
CA LEU A 428 -5.15 -0.92 -12.95
C LEU A 428 -3.92 -1.78 -13.25
N GLY A 429 -4.07 -2.89 -13.99
CA GLY A 429 -2.98 -3.78 -14.35
C GLY A 429 -1.77 -3.09 -15.00
N THR A 430 -1.96 -1.94 -15.62
CA THR A 430 -0.89 -1.19 -16.30
C THR A 430 -0.38 0.02 -15.53
N VAL A 431 -1.23 0.73 -14.78
CA VAL A 431 -0.87 2.00 -14.12
C VAL A 431 -0.24 1.81 -12.73
N ARG A 432 -0.41 0.63 -12.10
CA ARG A 432 0.03 0.35 -10.73
C ARG A 432 1.54 0.21 -10.54
N VAL A 433 2.32 0.13 -11.61
CA VAL A 433 3.78 0.01 -11.49
C VAL A 433 4.40 1.27 -10.89
N GLN A 434 5.39 1.08 -10.05
CA GLN A 434 5.80 2.11 -9.09
C GLN A 434 6.40 3.36 -9.75
N ARG A 435 7.13 3.23 -10.87
CA ARG A 435 7.65 4.40 -11.59
C ARG A 435 6.53 5.25 -12.19
N THR A 436 5.46 4.63 -12.68
CA THR A 436 4.26 5.33 -13.12
C THR A 436 3.57 6.04 -11.94
N THR A 437 3.44 5.37 -10.79
CA THR A 437 2.83 5.99 -9.59
C THR A 437 3.67 7.15 -9.05
N GLY A 438 5.00 7.09 -9.17
CA GLY A 438 5.88 8.22 -8.84
C GLY A 438 5.63 9.43 -9.72
N MET A 439 5.47 9.23 -11.03
CA MET A 439 5.10 10.32 -11.97
C MET A 439 3.72 10.89 -11.66
N MET A 440 2.73 10.08 -11.27
CA MET A 440 1.45 10.59 -10.77
C MET A 440 1.65 11.52 -9.57
N GLY A 441 2.53 11.13 -8.64
CA GLY A 441 2.87 11.95 -7.48
C GLY A 441 3.44 13.32 -7.90
N GLU A 442 4.41 13.35 -8.82
CA GLU A 442 4.96 14.61 -9.33
C GLU A 442 3.88 15.49 -9.95
N VAL A 443 2.96 14.90 -10.74
CA VAL A 443 1.84 15.62 -11.35
C VAL A 443 0.91 16.25 -10.33
N ILE A 444 0.46 15.48 -9.30
CA ILE A 444 -0.46 16.04 -8.28
C ILE A 444 0.25 17.06 -7.38
N GLY A 445 1.54 16.91 -7.12
CA GLY A 445 2.33 17.91 -6.40
C GLY A 445 2.43 19.24 -7.17
N LEU A 446 2.64 19.19 -8.48
CA LEU A 446 2.58 20.35 -9.37
C LEU A 446 1.16 20.94 -9.42
N ALA A 447 0.13 20.09 -9.57
CA ALA A 447 -1.26 20.52 -9.60
C ALA A 447 -1.68 21.22 -8.30
N ALA A 448 -1.23 20.70 -7.13
CA ALA A 448 -1.48 21.32 -5.84
C ALA A 448 -0.87 22.74 -5.76
N PHE A 449 0.35 22.92 -6.27
CA PHE A 449 0.95 24.24 -6.38
C PHE A 449 0.12 25.18 -7.27
N LEU A 450 -0.31 24.72 -8.43
CA LEU A 450 -1.12 25.54 -9.35
C LEU A 450 -2.50 25.85 -8.77
N CYS A 451 -3.12 24.92 -8.04
CA CYS A 451 -4.37 25.16 -7.30
C CYS A 451 -4.18 26.26 -6.24
N SER A 452 -3.12 26.18 -5.45
CA SER A 452 -2.79 27.20 -4.43
C SER A 452 -2.54 28.57 -5.09
N LYS A 453 -1.75 28.60 -6.16
CA LYS A 453 -1.44 29.82 -6.92
C LYS A 453 -2.68 30.48 -7.51
N ASN A 454 -3.60 29.70 -8.06
CA ASN A 454 -4.80 30.18 -8.75
C ASN A 454 -6.04 30.22 -7.87
N HIS A 455 -5.93 29.89 -6.57
CA HIS A 455 -7.05 29.81 -5.61
C HIS A 455 -8.21 28.96 -6.13
N CYS A 456 -7.93 27.77 -6.65
CA CYS A 456 -8.91 26.91 -7.29
C CYS A 456 -8.82 25.46 -6.79
N SER A 457 -9.91 24.70 -6.96
CA SER A 457 -9.95 23.27 -6.68
C SER A 457 -9.25 22.45 -7.79
N PRO A 458 -8.90 21.18 -7.54
CA PRO A 458 -8.38 20.28 -8.57
C PRO A 458 -9.21 20.24 -9.86
N ARG A 459 -10.54 20.18 -9.75
CA ARG A 459 -11.44 20.23 -10.92
C ARG A 459 -11.41 21.60 -11.61
N GLN A 460 -11.38 22.69 -10.85
CA GLN A 460 -11.26 24.02 -11.42
C GLN A 460 -9.93 24.25 -12.12
N LEU A 461 -8.86 23.61 -11.68
CA LEU A 461 -7.58 23.61 -12.40
C LEU A 461 -7.75 23.01 -13.79
N TYR A 462 -8.48 21.89 -13.91
CA TYR A 462 -8.81 21.30 -15.22
C TYR A 462 -9.68 22.25 -16.07
N THR A 463 -10.76 22.80 -15.51
CA THR A 463 -11.73 23.57 -16.30
C THR A 463 -11.23 24.96 -16.72
N ASN A 464 -10.40 25.60 -15.88
CA ASN A 464 -10.04 27.01 -16.06
C ASN A 464 -8.55 27.22 -16.39
N HIS A 465 -7.68 26.26 -16.02
CA HIS A 465 -6.22 26.44 -16.09
C HIS A 465 -5.50 25.24 -16.73
N LEU A 466 -6.21 24.39 -17.52
CA LEU A 466 -5.64 23.21 -18.14
C LEU A 466 -4.38 23.51 -18.95
N LYS A 467 -4.40 24.60 -19.73
CA LYS A 467 -3.24 24.99 -20.53
C LYS A 467 -2.00 25.25 -19.67
N GLU A 468 -2.15 25.95 -18.55
CA GLU A 468 -1.06 26.22 -17.61
C GLU A 468 -0.49 24.92 -17.01
N LEU A 469 -1.38 23.98 -16.65
CA LEU A 469 -0.98 22.68 -16.14
C LEU A 469 -0.18 21.89 -17.19
N LEU A 470 -0.66 21.81 -18.43
CA LEU A 470 0.02 21.09 -19.51
C LEU A 470 1.36 21.72 -19.91
N ASP A 471 1.44 23.06 -20.01
CA ASP A 471 2.69 23.78 -20.29
C ASP A 471 3.74 23.58 -19.17
N SER A 472 3.28 23.28 -17.95
CA SER A 472 4.15 23.06 -16.80
C SER A 472 4.80 21.66 -16.76
N VAL A 473 4.32 20.70 -17.54
CA VAL A 473 4.88 19.32 -17.59
C VAL A 473 5.72 19.07 -18.84
N LEU A 474 5.56 19.89 -19.88
CA LEU A 474 6.34 19.85 -21.14
C LEU A 474 7.69 20.58 -20.95
#